data_e6a99ff97d4d437f8736d41f527163a9
#
_entry.id   e6a99ff97d4d437f8736d41f527163a9
#
_cell.length_a   1.000
_cell.length_b   1.000
_cell.length_c   1.000
_cell.angle_alpha   90.00
_cell.angle_beta   90.00
_cell.angle_gamma   90.00
#
_symmetry.space_group_name_H-M   'P 1'
#
loop_
_entity.id
_entity.type
_entity.pdbx_description
1 polymer ?
#
loop_
_entity_poly.entity_id
_entity_poly.type
_entity_poly.pdbx_seq_one_letter_code
_entity_poly.pdbx_strand_id
1 'polypeptide(L)'
;KDLPQSVQEIGSEVIAQQQAVRLSDVVKNVNGVYVSSARGGAQEFFYGRGYDLSANNMFKNGFRFNSGSIPEVSSLEKVEVLKGSAALLFGNVSPGGILNMVTKMPSFKNGGEVAMQMGSYSFYKPSIDFYGPLNQSIAYRFVGSYENSESFRDVVKKERYYINPSFLFKLSNRTEMVLQGDFMNDNWTPDFGTGVIGKKILDLPRNTYLGATWSNGNTKQATVSNLFTHTFNSNWKFNFNSSFQ
;
A
#
# COMPACT_ATOMS: atom_id res chain seq x y z
N LYS A 1 3.00 -13.79 23.24
CA LYS A 1 4.47 -13.52 23.09
C LYS A 1 5.29 -14.79 22.82
N ASP A 2 4.67 -15.98 22.81
CA ASP A 2 5.39 -17.27 22.80
C ASP A 2 5.33 -18.01 21.46
N LEU A 3 4.90 -17.33 20.39
CA LEU A 3 4.98 -17.91 19.06
C LEU A 3 6.35 -17.59 18.44
N PRO A 4 7.03 -18.57 17.79
CA PRO A 4 8.31 -18.35 17.12
C PRO A 4 8.12 -17.56 15.83
N GLN A 5 7.75 -16.29 15.98
CA GLN A 5 7.50 -15.37 14.88
C GLN A 5 8.47 -14.19 14.95
N SER A 6 9.01 -13.81 13.82
CA SER A 6 9.71 -12.55 13.66
C SER A 6 8.75 -11.56 13.01
N VAL A 7 8.39 -10.52 13.72
CA VAL A 7 7.60 -9.40 13.19
C VAL A 7 8.51 -8.19 13.06
N GLN A 8 8.55 -7.61 11.87
CA GLN A 8 9.18 -6.32 11.61
C GLN A 8 8.10 -5.33 11.23
N GLU A 9 8.11 -4.17 11.85
CA GLU A 9 7.14 -3.11 11.66
C GLU A 9 7.85 -1.83 11.22
N ILE A 10 7.35 -1.21 10.16
CA ILE A 10 7.81 0.08 9.64
C ILE A 10 6.63 1.04 9.79
N GLY A 11 6.73 1.95 10.76
CA GLY A 11 5.66 2.90 11.07
C GLY A 11 5.61 4.11 10.13
N SER A 12 4.51 4.84 10.19
CA SER A 12 4.24 6.05 9.40
C SER A 12 5.31 7.12 9.57
N GLU A 13 5.94 7.22 10.73
CA GLU A 13 7.03 8.15 10.98
C GLU A 13 8.25 7.86 10.08
N VAL A 14 8.66 6.59 9.97
CA VAL A 14 9.77 6.18 9.08
C VAL A 14 9.39 6.38 7.63
N ILE A 15 8.14 6.04 7.26
CA ILE A 15 7.61 6.24 5.90
C ILE A 15 7.69 7.73 5.52
N ALA A 16 7.30 8.62 6.41
CA ALA A 16 7.34 10.06 6.20
C ALA A 16 8.77 10.61 6.16
N GLN A 17 9.65 10.23 7.11
CA GLN A 17 11.03 10.69 7.17
C GLN A 17 11.85 10.27 5.94
N GLN A 18 11.58 9.09 5.40
CA GLN A 18 12.22 8.60 4.18
C GLN A 18 11.56 9.10 2.90
N GLN A 19 10.46 9.86 3.01
CA GLN A 19 9.66 10.32 1.87
C GLN A 19 9.30 9.18 0.92
N ALA A 20 8.92 8.03 1.48
CA ALA A 20 8.60 6.84 0.70
C ALA A 20 7.41 7.10 -0.23
N VAL A 21 7.60 6.85 -1.53
CA VAL A 21 6.59 7.04 -2.57
C VAL A 21 5.94 5.72 -2.94
N ARG A 22 6.68 4.62 -2.81
CA ARG A 22 6.28 3.26 -3.19
C ARG A 22 6.41 2.30 -2.02
N LEU A 23 5.66 1.22 -2.08
CA LEU A 23 5.77 0.17 -1.07
C LEU A 23 7.19 -0.44 -1.05
N SER A 24 7.85 -0.51 -2.21
CA SER A 24 9.26 -0.91 -2.32
C SER A 24 10.19 -0.04 -1.48
N ASP A 25 9.91 1.26 -1.35
CA ASP A 25 10.73 2.15 -0.52
C ASP A 25 10.59 1.81 0.97
N VAL A 26 9.38 1.45 1.40
CA VAL A 26 9.12 1.02 2.78
C VAL A 26 9.76 -0.33 3.06
N VAL A 27 9.59 -1.30 2.16
CA VAL A 27 10.06 -2.68 2.33
C VAL A 27 11.58 -2.80 2.35
N LYS A 28 12.33 -1.85 1.77
CA LYS A 28 13.80 -1.78 1.87
C LYS A 28 14.31 -1.77 3.31
N ASN A 29 13.50 -1.35 4.28
CA ASN A 29 13.82 -1.37 5.70
C ASN A 29 13.64 -2.74 6.36
N VAL A 30 13.15 -3.73 5.62
CA VAL A 30 12.84 -5.06 6.15
C VAL A 30 13.94 -6.05 5.81
N ASN A 31 14.62 -6.59 6.82
CA ASN A 31 15.65 -7.59 6.64
C ASN A 31 15.10 -8.87 5.98
N GLY A 32 15.81 -9.40 4.97
CA GLY A 32 15.46 -10.65 4.30
C GLY A 32 14.20 -10.60 3.44
N VAL A 33 13.75 -9.39 3.08
CA VAL A 33 12.79 -9.13 2.01
C VAL A 33 13.47 -8.24 0.98
N TYR A 34 13.29 -8.53 -0.28
CA TYR A 34 13.87 -7.75 -1.36
C TYR A 34 12.84 -7.50 -2.47
N VAL A 35 13.03 -6.39 -3.14
CA VAL A 35 12.24 -5.99 -4.30
C VAL A 35 12.85 -6.62 -5.54
N SER A 36 12.04 -7.28 -6.34
CA SER A 36 12.40 -7.76 -7.66
C SER A 36 12.11 -6.69 -8.73
N SER A 37 11.82 -7.08 -9.94
CA SER A 37 11.47 -6.17 -11.00
C SER A 37 10.04 -5.61 -10.83
N ALA A 38 9.83 -4.34 -11.18
CA ALA A 38 8.49 -3.83 -11.41
C ALA A 38 8.01 -4.27 -12.80
N ARG A 39 6.79 -4.78 -12.89
CA ARG A 39 6.21 -5.23 -14.16
C ARG A 39 5.73 -4.03 -14.98
N GLY A 40 6.61 -3.51 -15.83
CA GLY A 40 6.28 -2.41 -16.74
C GLY A 40 5.75 -1.14 -16.04
N GLY A 41 6.05 -0.95 -14.74
CA GLY A 41 5.52 0.14 -13.93
C GLY A 41 4.13 -0.11 -13.31
N ALA A 42 3.50 -1.26 -13.59
CA ALA A 42 2.15 -1.59 -13.10
C ALA A 42 2.14 -2.22 -11.71
N GLN A 43 3.14 -3.03 -11.39
CA GLN A 43 3.15 -3.87 -10.19
C GLN A 43 4.57 -4.00 -9.62
N GLU A 44 4.68 -4.03 -8.30
CA GLU A 44 5.91 -4.34 -7.57
C GLU A 44 5.91 -5.80 -7.13
N PHE A 45 7.08 -6.44 -7.21
CA PHE A 45 7.27 -7.82 -6.75
C PHE A 45 8.23 -7.86 -5.56
N PHE A 46 7.79 -8.56 -4.52
CA PHE A 46 8.53 -8.74 -3.28
C PHE A 46 8.84 -10.21 -3.06
N TYR A 47 10.06 -10.49 -2.60
CA TYR A 47 10.49 -11.83 -2.27
C TYR A 47 10.99 -11.88 -0.84
N GLY A 48 10.61 -12.92 -0.12
CA GLY A 48 11.09 -13.21 1.21
C GLY A 48 11.54 -14.67 1.30
N ARG A 49 12.78 -14.91 1.74
CA ARG A 49 13.34 -16.26 1.87
C ARG A 49 13.25 -17.10 0.58
N GLY A 50 13.32 -16.46 -0.59
CA GLY A 50 13.20 -17.12 -1.89
C GLY A 50 11.76 -17.34 -2.39
N TYR A 51 10.74 -16.99 -1.62
CA TYR A 51 9.34 -17.10 -2.01
C TYR A 51 8.76 -15.77 -2.47
N ASP A 52 7.90 -15.80 -3.47
CA ASP A 52 7.13 -14.63 -3.92
C ASP A 52 6.07 -14.27 -2.86
N LEU A 53 6.11 -13.03 -2.40
CA LEU A 53 5.14 -12.46 -1.46
C LEU A 53 4.03 -11.68 -2.16
N SER A 54 4.19 -11.35 -3.44
CA SER A 54 3.34 -10.37 -4.12
C SER A 54 1.97 -10.93 -4.48
N ALA A 55 1.86 -12.21 -4.83
CA ALA A 55 0.61 -12.80 -5.31
C ALA A 55 -0.37 -13.15 -4.19
N ASN A 56 0.11 -13.88 -3.16
CA ASN A 56 -0.76 -14.47 -2.15
C ASN A 56 -0.45 -14.03 -0.72
N ASN A 57 0.65 -13.33 -0.50
CA ASN A 57 1.16 -13.01 0.82
C ASN A 57 1.06 -11.51 1.15
N MET A 58 0.38 -10.72 0.31
CA MET A 58 0.08 -9.32 0.60
C MET A 58 -1.31 -9.17 1.19
N PHE A 59 -1.40 -8.37 2.24
CA PHE A 59 -2.64 -8.08 2.96
C PHE A 59 -2.76 -6.57 3.20
N LYS A 60 -4.00 -6.11 3.31
CA LYS A 60 -4.34 -4.76 3.74
C LYS A 60 -5.39 -4.85 4.84
N ASN A 61 -5.07 -4.35 6.04
CA ASN A 61 -5.90 -4.49 7.24
C ASN A 61 -6.31 -5.95 7.55
N GLY A 62 -5.42 -6.90 7.26
CA GLY A 62 -5.68 -8.34 7.44
C GLY A 62 -6.49 -9.01 6.32
N PHE A 63 -6.99 -8.27 5.33
CA PHE A 63 -7.61 -8.83 4.14
C PHE A 63 -6.59 -9.07 3.05
N ARG A 64 -6.75 -10.16 2.31
CA ARG A 64 -5.89 -10.44 1.16
C ARG A 64 -5.97 -9.29 0.15
N PHE A 65 -4.83 -8.75 -0.19
CA PHE A 65 -4.70 -7.69 -1.18
C PHE A 65 -4.16 -8.30 -2.47
N ASN A 66 -5.06 -8.58 -3.38
CA ASN A 66 -4.70 -9.14 -4.68
C ASN A 66 -4.83 -8.05 -5.73
N SER A 67 -3.81 -7.22 -5.84
CA SER A 67 -3.81 -6.07 -6.73
C SER A 67 -2.78 -6.23 -7.83
N GLY A 68 -3.22 -6.06 -9.06
CA GLY A 68 -2.35 -5.82 -10.22
C GLY A 68 -1.81 -4.39 -10.27
N SER A 69 -1.87 -3.65 -9.16
CA SER A 69 -1.44 -2.26 -9.04
C SER A 69 -0.42 -2.09 -7.92
N ILE A 70 0.31 -0.97 -7.97
CA ILE A 70 1.21 -0.54 -6.89
C ILE A 70 0.36 0.09 -5.78
N PRO A 71 0.40 -0.42 -4.53
CA PRO A 71 -0.34 0.16 -3.43
C PRO A 71 0.08 1.61 -3.12
N GLU A 72 -0.87 2.42 -2.70
CA GLU A 72 -0.58 3.78 -2.23
C GLU A 72 -0.11 3.77 -0.78
N VAL A 73 0.97 4.50 -0.49
CA VAL A 73 1.59 4.51 0.84
C VAL A 73 1.13 5.66 1.74
N SER A 74 0.55 6.73 1.20
CA SER A 74 0.15 7.91 1.97
C SER A 74 -0.93 7.62 3.02
N SER A 75 -1.76 6.58 2.80
CA SER A 75 -2.78 6.14 3.75
C SER A 75 -2.28 5.12 4.78
N LEU A 76 -1.02 4.71 4.72
CA LEU A 76 -0.51 3.67 5.61
C LEU A 76 -0.06 4.25 6.96
N GLU A 77 -0.52 3.63 8.04
CA GLU A 77 -0.02 3.83 9.39
C GLU A 77 1.27 3.04 9.60
N LYS A 78 1.31 1.83 9.03
CA LYS A 78 2.48 0.96 9.11
C LYS A 78 2.44 -0.17 8.07
N VAL A 79 3.60 -0.74 7.83
CA VAL A 79 3.76 -1.98 7.09
C VAL A 79 4.37 -3.02 8.02
N GLU A 80 3.70 -4.15 8.15
CA GLU A 80 4.13 -5.27 8.98
C GLU A 80 4.63 -6.40 8.07
N VAL A 81 5.78 -6.96 8.39
CA VAL A 81 6.26 -8.18 7.74
C VAL A 81 6.39 -9.27 8.79
N LEU A 82 5.54 -10.28 8.67
CA LEU A 82 5.47 -11.42 9.57
C LEU A 82 6.18 -12.61 8.93
N LYS A 83 7.17 -13.16 9.62
CA LYS A 83 7.95 -14.30 9.16
C LYS A 83 7.78 -15.47 10.14
N GLY A 84 7.66 -16.68 9.64
CA GLY A 84 7.49 -17.89 10.45
C GLY A 84 6.08 -18.47 10.36
N SER A 85 5.49 -18.92 11.47
CA SER A 85 4.19 -19.64 11.54
C SER A 85 2.96 -18.74 11.31
N ALA A 86 3.15 -17.52 10.81
CA ALA A 86 2.07 -16.57 10.52
C ALA A 86 1.00 -17.12 9.55
N ALA A 87 1.33 -18.13 8.76
CA ALA A 87 0.39 -18.81 7.87
C ALA A 87 -0.91 -19.28 8.55
N LEU A 88 -0.82 -19.65 9.82
CA LEU A 88 -1.99 -20.09 10.60
C LEU A 88 -3.03 -18.99 10.79
N LEU A 89 -2.61 -17.74 10.82
CA LEU A 89 -3.48 -16.59 11.03
C LEU A 89 -4.08 -16.03 9.71
N PHE A 90 -3.40 -16.26 8.58
CA PHE A 90 -3.73 -15.66 7.29
C PHE A 90 -4.16 -16.67 6.23
N GLY A 91 -4.33 -17.95 6.61
CA GLY A 91 -4.76 -19.02 5.72
C GLY A 91 -3.67 -19.51 4.77
N ASN A 92 -4.02 -19.79 3.53
CA ASN A 92 -3.08 -20.34 2.54
C ASN A 92 -2.10 -19.27 2.04
N VAL A 93 -0.89 -19.23 2.60
CA VAL A 93 0.19 -18.32 2.24
C VAL A 93 1.50 -19.08 2.03
N SER A 94 2.42 -18.53 1.23
CA SER A 94 3.74 -19.10 1.00
C SER A 94 4.64 -18.96 2.25
N PRO A 95 5.59 -19.88 2.47
CA PRO A 95 6.44 -19.87 3.68
C PRO A 95 7.37 -18.66 3.83
N GLY A 96 7.51 -17.84 2.79
CA GLY A 96 8.39 -16.65 2.76
C GLY A 96 8.06 -15.58 3.79
N GLY A 97 6.83 -15.53 4.27
CA GLY A 97 6.30 -14.53 5.19
C GLY A 97 5.09 -13.80 4.60
N ILE A 98 4.56 -12.84 5.32
CA ILE A 98 3.40 -12.04 4.96
C ILE A 98 3.78 -10.57 5.06
N LEU A 99 3.30 -9.78 4.10
CA LEU A 99 3.36 -8.33 4.10
C LEU A 99 1.94 -7.80 4.35
N ASN A 100 1.70 -7.16 5.49
CA ASN A 100 0.42 -6.57 5.86
C ASN A 100 0.54 -5.05 5.91
N MET A 101 -0.23 -4.37 5.10
CA MET A 101 -0.38 -2.92 5.06
C MET A 101 -1.50 -2.53 6.02
N VAL A 102 -1.19 -1.74 7.04
CA VAL A 102 -2.17 -1.23 7.99
C VAL A 102 -2.44 0.23 7.67
N THR A 103 -3.68 0.57 7.43
CA THR A 103 -4.07 1.94 7.10
C THR A 103 -4.29 2.79 8.35
N LYS A 104 -4.12 4.09 8.19
CA LYS A 104 -4.42 5.09 9.21
C LYS A 104 -5.91 5.03 9.59
N MET A 105 -6.22 5.05 10.88
CA MET A 105 -7.59 4.96 11.40
C MET A 105 -8.15 6.33 11.78
N PRO A 106 -9.48 6.52 11.75
CA PRO A 106 -10.15 7.71 12.28
C PRO A 106 -9.83 7.94 13.75
N SER A 107 -9.81 9.19 14.19
CA SER A 107 -9.53 9.58 15.58
C SER A 107 -10.51 10.63 16.06
N PHE A 108 -10.85 10.58 17.36
CA PHE A 108 -11.65 11.62 18.02
C PHE A 108 -10.79 12.85 18.42
N LYS A 109 -9.51 12.86 18.09
CA LYS A 109 -8.66 14.07 18.19
C LYS A 109 -8.64 14.73 16.83
N ASN A 110 -8.80 16.06 16.80
CA ASN A 110 -8.61 16.82 15.56
C ASN A 110 -7.14 16.83 15.16
N GLY A 111 -6.89 16.65 13.89
CA GLY A 111 -5.55 16.76 13.32
C GLY A 111 -5.59 16.71 11.80
N GLY A 112 -4.43 16.99 11.23
CA GLY A 112 -4.28 16.92 9.78
C GLY A 112 -2.89 17.32 9.35
N GLU A 113 -2.59 16.94 8.11
CA GLU A 113 -1.33 17.23 7.44
C GLU A 113 -1.62 17.55 5.98
N VAL A 114 -0.88 18.52 5.46
CA VAL A 114 -0.78 18.78 4.02
C VAL A 114 0.69 18.66 3.68
N ALA A 115 1.02 17.78 2.76
CA ALA A 115 2.39 17.54 2.33
C ALA A 115 2.54 17.69 0.82
N MET A 116 3.74 18.06 0.38
CA MET A 116 4.10 18.15 -1.02
C MET A 116 5.47 17.53 -1.22
N GLN A 117 5.54 16.47 -2.02
CA GLN A 117 6.80 15.90 -2.48
C GLN A 117 7.08 16.37 -3.90
N MET A 118 8.32 16.75 -4.17
CA MET A 118 8.79 17.20 -5.48
C MET A 118 10.14 16.56 -5.80
N GLY A 119 10.40 16.32 -7.08
CA GLY A 119 11.64 15.71 -7.52
C GLY A 119 11.94 15.94 -8.99
N SER A 120 12.99 15.30 -9.47
CA SER A 120 13.37 15.33 -10.89
C SER A 120 12.30 14.67 -11.76
N TYR A 121 12.32 14.98 -13.06
CA TYR A 121 11.41 14.42 -14.05
C TYR A 121 9.94 14.78 -13.78
N SER A 122 9.69 16.06 -13.56
CA SER A 122 8.34 16.60 -13.32
C SER A 122 7.59 15.87 -12.21
N PHE A 123 8.31 15.24 -11.26
CA PHE A 123 7.69 14.57 -10.14
C PHE A 123 7.11 15.58 -9.16
N TYR A 124 5.81 15.47 -8.91
CA TYR A 124 5.15 16.15 -7.80
C TYR A 124 4.02 15.29 -7.25
N LYS A 125 3.91 15.29 -5.92
CA LYS A 125 2.91 14.50 -5.19
C LYS A 125 2.37 15.28 -4.00
N PRO A 126 1.34 16.15 -4.20
CA PRO A 126 0.56 16.68 -3.09
C PRO A 126 -0.21 15.58 -2.39
N SER A 127 -0.32 15.67 -1.06
CA SER A 127 -1.14 14.79 -0.25
C SER A 127 -1.79 15.54 0.90
N ILE A 128 -2.95 15.07 1.32
CA ILE A 128 -3.70 15.58 2.45
C ILE A 128 -4.11 14.42 3.35
N ASP A 129 -4.16 14.68 4.64
CA ASP A 129 -4.62 13.76 5.67
C ASP A 129 -5.34 14.58 6.74
N PHE A 130 -6.67 14.47 6.83
CA PHE A 130 -7.47 15.18 7.82
C PHE A 130 -8.31 14.21 8.62
N TYR A 131 -8.36 14.41 9.92
CA TYR A 131 -9.13 13.54 10.81
C TYR A 131 -9.67 14.33 12.01
N GLY A 132 -10.77 13.83 12.57
CA GLY A 132 -11.39 14.41 13.75
C GLY A 132 -12.75 13.83 14.07
N PRO A 133 -13.39 14.28 15.16
CA PRO A 133 -14.75 13.93 15.48
C PRO A 133 -15.74 14.71 14.58
N LEU A 134 -16.75 14.01 14.08
CA LEU A 134 -17.98 14.64 13.58
C LEU A 134 -18.95 14.93 14.74
N ASN A 135 -18.97 14.04 15.73
CA ASN A 135 -19.69 14.18 16.99
C ASN A 135 -19.06 13.26 18.05
N GLN A 136 -19.72 13.09 19.21
CA GLN A 136 -19.21 12.25 20.30
C GLN A 136 -19.11 10.75 19.95
N SER A 137 -19.82 10.30 18.92
CA SER A 137 -19.91 8.88 18.55
C SER A 137 -19.32 8.58 17.16
N ILE A 138 -19.01 9.58 16.37
CA ILE A 138 -18.52 9.41 15.00
C ILE A 138 -17.23 10.22 14.80
N ALA A 139 -16.18 9.55 14.39
CA ALA A 139 -14.95 10.18 13.93
C ALA A 139 -14.69 9.83 12.45
N TYR A 140 -14.00 10.71 11.76
CA TYR A 140 -13.63 10.55 10.36
C TYR A 140 -12.13 10.65 10.17
N ARG A 141 -11.64 10.09 9.08
CA ARG A 141 -10.35 10.40 8.46
C ARG A 141 -10.49 10.38 6.96
N PHE A 142 -9.87 11.33 6.32
CA PHE A 142 -9.79 11.44 4.87
C PHE A 142 -8.34 11.60 4.47
N VAL A 143 -7.82 10.65 3.69
CA VAL A 143 -6.50 10.73 3.08
C VAL A 143 -6.68 10.83 1.57
N GLY A 144 -5.99 11.78 0.95
CA GLY A 144 -5.98 11.96 -0.48
C GLY A 144 -4.58 12.23 -1.01
N SER A 145 -4.26 11.76 -2.19
CA SER A 145 -3.04 12.12 -2.89
C SER A 145 -3.23 12.16 -4.40
N TYR A 146 -2.46 13.01 -5.04
CA TYR A 146 -2.28 13.05 -6.47
C TYR A 146 -0.80 12.88 -6.77
N GLU A 147 -0.46 12.17 -7.83
CA GLU A 147 0.92 12.02 -8.27
C GLU A 147 0.99 12.23 -9.77
N ASN A 148 1.92 13.06 -10.19
CA ASN A 148 2.37 13.15 -11.56
C ASN A 148 3.87 12.99 -11.62
N SER A 149 4.35 12.21 -12.55
CA SER A 149 5.78 12.01 -12.77
C SER A 149 6.08 11.62 -14.20
N GLU A 150 7.24 12.05 -14.67
CA GLU A 150 7.89 11.55 -15.86
C GLU A 150 9.04 10.61 -15.47
N SER A 151 9.80 10.12 -16.42
CA SER A 151 10.96 9.26 -16.25
C SER A 151 12.19 9.84 -16.91
N PHE A 152 13.35 9.31 -16.61
CA PHE A 152 14.56 9.56 -17.40
C PHE A 152 14.46 8.95 -18.81
N ARG A 153 13.50 8.07 -19.05
CA ARG A 153 13.18 7.53 -20.39
C ARG A 153 12.16 8.39 -21.08
N ASP A 154 12.37 8.61 -22.37
CA ASP A 154 11.45 9.38 -23.19
C ASP A 154 10.04 8.77 -23.19
N VAL A 155 9.00 9.59 -23.21
CA VAL A 155 7.58 9.19 -23.27
C VAL A 155 7.04 8.56 -21.98
N VAL A 156 7.88 8.03 -21.10
CA VAL A 156 7.42 7.33 -19.91
C VAL A 156 6.93 8.31 -18.85
N LYS A 157 5.65 8.18 -18.51
CA LYS A 157 4.97 9.05 -17.54
C LYS A 157 3.99 8.27 -16.69
N LYS A 158 3.62 8.85 -15.55
CA LYS A 158 2.65 8.30 -14.61
C LYS A 158 1.79 9.40 -14.02
N GLU A 159 0.49 9.12 -13.89
CA GLU A 159 -0.47 9.97 -13.21
C GLU A 159 -1.35 9.09 -12.32
N ARG A 160 -1.47 9.47 -11.04
CA ARG A 160 -2.23 8.69 -10.06
C ARG A 160 -3.10 9.61 -9.21
N TYR A 161 -4.34 9.19 -9.01
CA TYR A 161 -5.30 9.76 -8.07
C TYR A 161 -5.63 8.72 -7.01
N TYR A 162 -5.63 9.13 -5.76
CA TYR A 162 -5.96 8.26 -4.64
C TYR A 162 -6.77 8.98 -3.58
N ILE A 163 -7.81 8.31 -3.07
CA ILE A 163 -8.58 8.75 -1.91
C ILE A 163 -8.90 7.57 -1.00
N ASN A 164 -8.86 7.82 0.30
CA ASN A 164 -9.17 6.84 1.35
C ASN A 164 -9.99 7.52 2.46
N PRO A 165 -11.33 7.62 2.28
CA PRO A 165 -12.23 8.04 3.34
C PRO A 165 -12.45 6.88 4.33
N SER A 166 -12.52 7.21 5.62
CA SER A 166 -12.84 6.26 6.67
C SER A 166 -13.65 6.91 7.80
N PHE A 167 -14.54 6.12 8.42
CA PHE A 167 -15.41 6.54 9.51
C PHE A 167 -15.37 5.49 10.62
N LEU A 168 -15.19 5.96 11.85
CA LEU A 168 -15.31 5.17 13.07
C LEU A 168 -16.62 5.52 13.76
N PHE A 169 -17.47 4.53 13.98
CA PHE A 169 -18.72 4.63 14.69
C PHE A 169 -18.58 3.94 16.05
N LYS A 170 -18.72 4.71 17.13
CA LYS A 170 -18.92 4.18 18.48
C LYS A 170 -20.42 3.94 18.71
N LEU A 171 -20.88 2.72 18.42
CA LEU A 171 -22.28 2.34 18.56
C LEU A 171 -22.69 2.18 20.04
N SER A 172 -21.72 1.84 20.89
CA SER A 172 -21.85 1.81 22.36
C SER A 172 -20.44 1.84 22.98
N ASN A 173 -20.37 1.84 24.33
CA ASN A 173 -19.10 1.72 25.06
C ASN A 173 -18.37 0.38 24.81
N ARG A 174 -19.04 -0.58 24.16
CA ARG A 174 -18.52 -1.93 23.90
C ARG A 174 -18.55 -2.32 22.43
N THR A 175 -19.06 -1.43 21.57
CA THR A 175 -19.28 -1.75 20.15
C THR A 175 -18.75 -0.63 19.27
N GLU A 176 -17.81 -0.98 18.41
CA GLU A 176 -17.22 -0.06 17.44
C GLU A 176 -17.29 -0.68 16.04
N MET A 177 -17.45 0.17 15.04
CA MET A 177 -17.43 -0.19 13.63
C MET A 177 -16.61 0.83 12.85
N VAL A 178 -15.67 0.36 12.03
CA VAL A 178 -14.94 1.19 11.08
C VAL A 178 -15.39 0.84 9.67
N LEU A 179 -15.87 1.82 8.93
CA LEU A 179 -16.08 1.73 7.48
C LEU A 179 -14.96 2.49 6.78
N GLN A 180 -14.31 1.85 5.83
CA GLN A 180 -13.22 2.44 5.08
C GLN A 180 -13.41 2.20 3.58
N GLY A 181 -13.32 3.28 2.81
CA GLY A 181 -13.23 3.26 1.36
C GLY A 181 -11.78 3.43 0.90
N ASP A 182 -11.50 2.96 -0.30
CA ASP A 182 -10.21 3.10 -0.95
C ASP A 182 -10.46 3.14 -2.46
N PHE A 183 -10.08 4.24 -3.09
CA PHE A 183 -10.21 4.40 -4.53
C PHE A 183 -8.91 4.89 -5.13
N MET A 184 -8.47 4.24 -6.19
CA MET A 184 -7.28 4.59 -6.94
C MET A 184 -7.57 4.55 -8.44
N ASN A 185 -7.07 5.56 -9.15
CA ASN A 185 -6.96 5.57 -10.61
C ASN A 185 -5.51 5.84 -10.97
N ASP A 186 -4.85 4.88 -11.58
CA ASP A 186 -3.42 4.91 -11.93
C ASP A 186 -3.28 4.77 -13.45
N ASN A 187 -2.71 5.79 -14.09
CA ASN A 187 -2.38 5.81 -15.51
C ASN A 187 -0.87 5.82 -15.65
N TRP A 188 -0.33 4.97 -16.49
CA TRP A 188 1.11 4.95 -16.72
C TRP A 188 1.46 4.52 -18.14
N THR A 189 2.65 4.87 -18.59
CA THR A 189 3.26 4.32 -19.80
C THR A 189 4.00 3.04 -19.42
N PRO A 190 3.62 1.85 -19.96
CA PRO A 190 4.33 0.61 -19.69
C PRO A 190 5.77 0.66 -20.19
N ASP A 191 6.74 0.46 -19.28
CA ASP A 191 8.17 0.41 -19.59
C ASP A 191 8.78 -0.88 -19.08
N PHE A 192 9.16 -1.76 -20.00
CA PHE A 192 9.79 -3.05 -19.69
C PHE A 192 11.31 -3.00 -19.72
N GLY A 193 11.87 -1.80 -19.87
CA GLY A 193 13.30 -1.59 -19.87
C GLY A 193 13.97 -1.90 -21.21
N THR A 194 15.24 -2.30 -21.16
CA THR A 194 16.03 -2.68 -22.33
C THR A 194 16.04 -4.19 -22.54
N GLY A 195 16.33 -4.62 -23.75
CA GLY A 195 16.38 -6.02 -24.11
C GLY A 195 17.79 -6.52 -24.38
N VAL A 196 17.90 -7.81 -24.68
CA VAL A 196 19.13 -8.47 -25.13
C VAL A 196 18.94 -9.06 -26.52
N ILE A 197 19.97 -9.00 -27.35
CA ILE A 197 20.03 -9.72 -28.64
C ILE A 197 21.15 -10.75 -28.52
N GLY A 198 20.76 -12.02 -28.55
CA GLY A 198 21.67 -13.13 -28.27
C GLY A 198 22.19 -13.05 -26.82
N LYS A 199 23.51 -12.80 -26.66
CA LYS A 199 24.18 -12.67 -25.35
C LYS A 199 24.60 -11.24 -25.01
N LYS A 200 24.18 -10.25 -25.82
CA LYS A 200 24.56 -8.85 -25.62
C LYS A 200 23.37 -8.02 -25.21
N ILE A 201 23.53 -7.22 -24.16
CA ILE A 201 22.59 -6.15 -23.81
C ILE A 201 22.67 -5.08 -24.90
N LEU A 202 21.52 -4.53 -25.29
CA LEU A 202 21.47 -3.44 -26.26
C LEU A 202 22.19 -2.22 -25.68
N ASP A 203 23.17 -1.70 -26.42
CA ASP A 203 23.87 -0.46 -26.10
C ASP A 203 23.10 0.71 -26.72
N LEU A 204 22.19 1.28 -25.94
CA LEU A 204 21.31 2.36 -26.33
C LEU A 204 21.49 3.55 -25.38
N PRO A 205 21.21 4.78 -25.84
CA PRO A 205 21.12 5.93 -24.94
C PRO A 205 20.21 5.65 -23.74
N ARG A 206 20.60 6.14 -22.55
CA ARG A 206 19.87 5.87 -21.29
C ARG A 206 18.40 6.24 -21.33
N ASN A 207 18.06 7.30 -22.08
CA ASN A 207 16.70 7.79 -22.23
C ASN A 207 15.86 7.04 -23.28
N THR A 208 16.41 6.04 -23.96
CA THR A 208 15.69 5.32 -25.00
C THR A 208 14.52 4.54 -24.42
N TYR A 209 13.32 4.78 -24.96
CA TYR A 209 12.12 4.00 -24.72
C TYR A 209 11.90 3.02 -25.86
N LEU A 210 11.76 1.73 -25.55
CA LEU A 210 11.59 0.67 -26.55
C LEU A 210 10.14 0.24 -26.77
N GLY A 211 9.19 0.83 -26.04
CA GLY A 211 7.77 0.56 -26.20
C GLY A 211 7.14 1.38 -27.31
N ALA A 212 5.89 1.12 -27.59
CA ALA A 212 5.09 1.93 -28.50
C ALA A 212 4.66 3.24 -27.82
N THR A 213 4.84 4.37 -28.49
CA THR A 213 4.54 5.71 -27.92
C THR A 213 3.06 5.92 -27.58
N TRP A 214 2.17 5.13 -28.18
CA TRP A 214 0.74 5.10 -27.90
C TRP A 214 0.37 4.11 -26.79
N SER A 215 1.32 3.34 -26.24
CA SER A 215 1.07 2.37 -25.19
C SER A 215 0.69 3.06 -23.89
N ASN A 216 -0.39 2.60 -23.29
CA ASN A 216 -0.92 3.13 -22.04
C ASN A 216 -1.46 2.02 -21.17
N GLY A 217 -1.16 2.06 -19.88
CA GLY A 217 -1.75 1.23 -18.84
C GLY A 217 -2.70 2.08 -17.98
N ASN A 218 -3.83 1.52 -17.61
CA ASN A 218 -4.75 2.12 -16.64
C ASN A 218 -5.24 1.08 -15.65
N THR A 219 -5.22 1.40 -14.38
CA THR A 219 -5.84 0.60 -13.32
C THR A 219 -6.78 1.47 -12.51
N LYS A 220 -8.03 1.05 -12.42
CA LYS A 220 -9.02 1.60 -11.49
C LYS A 220 -9.32 0.54 -10.45
N GLN A 221 -9.16 0.90 -9.19
CA GLN A 221 -9.40 0.01 -8.07
C GLN A 221 -10.28 0.72 -7.05
N ALA A 222 -11.29 0.03 -6.56
CA ALA A 222 -12.13 0.47 -5.46
C ALA A 222 -12.22 -0.66 -4.44
N THR A 223 -12.07 -0.33 -3.17
CA THR A 223 -12.23 -1.28 -2.07
C THR A 223 -13.09 -0.67 -0.99
N VAL A 224 -14.00 -1.43 -0.43
CA VAL A 224 -14.75 -1.06 0.76
C VAL A 224 -14.53 -2.13 1.81
N SER A 225 -14.18 -1.72 3.02
CA SER A 225 -13.98 -2.63 4.15
C SER A 225 -14.75 -2.18 5.37
N ASN A 226 -15.19 -3.17 6.15
CA ASN A 226 -15.84 -3.01 7.44
C ASN A 226 -15.07 -3.80 8.49
N LEU A 227 -14.75 -3.13 9.59
CA LEU A 227 -14.13 -3.72 10.77
C LEU A 227 -15.08 -3.49 11.94
N PHE A 228 -15.77 -4.55 12.35
CA PHE A 228 -16.71 -4.51 13.47
C PHE A 228 -16.14 -5.23 14.68
N THR A 229 -16.23 -4.58 15.83
CA THR A 229 -15.77 -5.13 17.11
C THR A 229 -16.87 -4.96 18.16
N HIS A 230 -17.18 -6.06 18.86
CA HIS A 230 -18.04 -6.04 20.06
C HIS A 230 -17.37 -6.75 21.23
N THR A 231 -17.29 -6.07 22.35
CA THR A 231 -16.73 -6.63 23.60
C THR A 231 -17.86 -7.00 24.55
N PHE A 232 -18.15 -8.30 24.69
CA PHE A 232 -19.19 -8.79 25.60
C PHE A 232 -18.80 -8.58 27.07
N ASN A 233 -17.55 -8.93 27.41
CA ASN A 233 -16.96 -8.79 28.74
C ASN A 233 -15.41 -8.83 28.65
N SER A 234 -14.71 -8.90 29.79
CA SER A 234 -13.26 -8.95 29.85
C SER A 234 -12.62 -10.16 29.12
N ASN A 235 -13.38 -11.25 28.95
CA ASN A 235 -12.86 -12.51 28.40
C ASN A 235 -13.33 -12.79 26.97
N TRP A 236 -14.41 -12.13 26.52
CA TRP A 236 -15.03 -12.40 25.23
C TRP A 236 -15.14 -11.14 24.39
N LYS A 237 -14.54 -11.22 23.22
CA LYS A 237 -14.59 -10.19 22.17
C LYS A 237 -14.98 -10.83 20.85
N PHE A 238 -15.90 -10.23 20.15
CA PHE A 238 -16.31 -10.61 18.80
C PHE A 238 -15.77 -9.60 17.78
N ASN A 239 -15.12 -10.09 16.75
CA ASN A 239 -14.69 -9.29 15.59
C ASN A 239 -15.34 -9.86 14.33
N PHE A 240 -15.97 -9.00 13.56
CA PHE A 240 -16.49 -9.31 12.23
C PHE A 240 -15.90 -8.33 11.22
N ASN A 241 -15.06 -8.84 10.34
CA ASN A 241 -14.37 -8.03 9.34
C ASN A 241 -14.78 -8.53 7.95
N SER A 242 -15.08 -7.60 7.06
CA SER A 242 -15.40 -7.89 5.66
C SER A 242 -14.76 -6.87 4.74
N SER A 243 -14.40 -7.30 3.55
CA SER A 243 -13.86 -6.44 2.50
C SER A 243 -14.35 -6.88 1.14
N PHE A 244 -14.65 -5.90 0.30
CA PHE A 244 -15.00 -6.08 -1.10
C PHE A 244 -14.06 -5.22 -1.95
N GLN A 245 -13.48 -5.84 -2.99
CA GLN A 245 -12.54 -5.20 -3.92
C GLN A 245 -13.02 -5.38 -5.36
#